data_8af2d65aad7827239cb23b7464a69666
#
_entry.id   8af2d65aad7827239cb23b7464a69666
#
_cell.length_a   1.000
_cell.length_b   1.000
_cell.length_c   1.000
_cell.angle_alpha   90.00
_cell.angle_beta   90.00
_cell.angle_gamma   90.00
#
_symmetry.space_group_name_H-M   'P 1'
#
loop_
_entity.id
_entity.type
_entity.pdbx_description
1 polymer ?
#
loop_
_entity_poly.entity_id
_entity_poly.type
_entity_poly.pdbx_seq_one_letter_code
_entity_poly.pdbx_strand_id
1 'polypeptide(L)'
;NVIYQTAEDGLADTVKPRLEAAGADCSRVLVIDESEHGLSMSDLRIEEAIKQTGAKLVILDPIQAYLGSGVDMHRANEIRPVMKHLGDIAEKYNCAIILIGHMNKASGSKSTYRGLGSIDFQATARSVLIVGRVKDDPTCRVIAHDKSSLAPEGQSIAFRLDKDNGFMWEGPIELTVEELLSGEPKVTKLKAAKDFLTEFLSDGPKPSTEIFEAAEVDGIKRRTLFTAKEELEITATKVGDKWHWGF
;
A
#
# COMPACT_ATOMS: atom_id res chain seq x y z
N ASN A 1 -23.03 7.67 -7.10
CA ASN A 1 -22.28 8.49 -8.03
C ASN A 1 -20.85 8.68 -7.52
N VAL A 2 -19.93 8.85 -8.45
CA VAL A 2 -18.50 9.12 -8.23
C VAL A 2 -18.15 10.44 -8.91
N ILE A 3 -17.39 11.29 -8.25
CA ILE A 3 -16.77 12.47 -8.86
C ILE A 3 -15.31 12.11 -9.10
N TYR A 4 -14.86 12.17 -10.36
CA TYR A 4 -13.48 11.90 -10.75
C TYR A 4 -12.86 13.11 -11.42
N GLN A 5 -11.88 13.73 -10.77
CA GLN A 5 -11.12 14.84 -11.30
C GLN A 5 -9.72 14.39 -11.67
N THR A 6 -9.31 14.67 -12.90
CA THR A 6 -7.98 14.40 -13.40
C THR A 6 -7.41 15.60 -14.15
N ALA A 7 -6.14 15.88 -13.92
CA ALA A 7 -5.39 16.92 -14.61
C ALA A 7 -4.34 16.37 -15.57
N GLU A 8 -4.17 15.04 -15.64
CA GLU A 8 -3.14 14.41 -16.47
C GLU A 8 -3.75 13.70 -17.68
N ASP A 9 -4.85 12.97 -17.48
CA ASP A 9 -5.47 12.14 -18.52
C ASP A 9 -6.69 12.81 -19.14
N GLY A 10 -6.83 12.70 -20.47
CA GLY A 10 -8.02 13.16 -21.17
C GLY A 10 -9.25 12.32 -20.80
N LEU A 11 -10.36 13.01 -20.49
CA LEU A 11 -11.58 12.33 -20.05
C LEU A 11 -12.19 11.43 -21.14
N ALA A 12 -12.20 11.89 -22.39
CA ALA A 12 -12.87 11.23 -23.49
C ALA A 12 -12.02 10.11 -24.13
N ASP A 13 -10.73 10.32 -24.21
CA ASP A 13 -9.79 9.47 -24.95
C ASP A 13 -9.02 8.48 -24.07
N THR A 14 -8.94 8.76 -22.77
CA THR A 14 -8.17 7.94 -21.85
C THR A 14 -9.01 7.39 -20.71
N VAL A 15 -9.66 8.28 -19.93
CA VAL A 15 -10.37 7.87 -18.70
C VAL A 15 -11.60 7.04 -19.02
N LYS A 16 -12.48 7.54 -19.89
CA LYS A 16 -13.72 6.85 -20.25
C LYS A 16 -13.49 5.48 -20.85
N PRO A 17 -12.61 5.28 -21.85
CA PRO A 17 -12.30 3.93 -22.36
C PRO A 17 -11.76 2.96 -21.30
N ARG A 18 -10.94 3.43 -20.35
CA ARG A 18 -10.44 2.59 -19.24
C ARG A 18 -11.56 2.19 -18.27
N LEU A 19 -12.48 3.10 -17.97
CA LEU A 19 -13.64 2.81 -17.12
C LEU A 19 -14.59 1.82 -17.79
N GLU A 20 -14.87 2.00 -19.09
CA GLU A 20 -15.69 1.07 -19.89
C GLU A 20 -15.05 -0.32 -19.95
N ALA A 21 -13.75 -0.41 -20.20
CA ALA A 21 -13.01 -1.67 -20.20
C ALA A 21 -13.02 -2.37 -18.82
N ALA A 22 -13.09 -1.59 -17.74
CA ALA A 22 -13.22 -2.11 -16.37
C ALA A 22 -14.68 -2.46 -15.99
N GLY A 23 -15.65 -2.29 -16.91
CA GLY A 23 -17.06 -2.58 -16.67
C GLY A 23 -17.79 -1.54 -15.81
N ALA A 24 -17.25 -0.32 -15.70
CA ALA A 24 -17.88 0.74 -14.93
C ALA A 24 -19.10 1.33 -15.63
N ASP A 25 -20.13 1.69 -14.84
CA ASP A 25 -21.25 2.50 -15.32
C ASP A 25 -20.82 3.97 -15.43
N CYS A 26 -20.36 4.37 -16.61
CA CYS A 26 -19.87 5.73 -16.86
C CYS A 26 -20.94 6.81 -16.68
N SER A 27 -22.23 6.47 -16.68
CA SER A 27 -23.30 7.44 -16.40
C SER A 27 -23.29 7.92 -14.93
N ARG A 28 -22.63 7.18 -14.06
CA ARG A 28 -22.47 7.49 -12.63
C ARG A 28 -21.13 8.14 -12.29
N VAL A 29 -20.25 8.30 -13.26
CA VAL A 29 -18.94 8.97 -13.10
C VAL A 29 -19.06 10.40 -13.63
N LEU A 30 -18.90 11.35 -12.74
CA LEU A 30 -19.14 12.76 -12.99
C LEU A 30 -17.84 13.53 -12.83
N VAL A 31 -17.76 14.67 -13.49
CA VAL A 31 -16.63 15.62 -13.37
C VAL A 31 -17.16 17.00 -13.00
N ILE A 32 -16.35 17.80 -12.29
CA ILE A 32 -16.61 19.21 -12.05
C ILE A 32 -16.01 19.98 -13.21
N ASP A 33 -16.77 20.88 -13.80
CA ASP A 33 -16.28 21.70 -14.92
C ASP A 33 -15.19 22.68 -14.46
N GLU A 34 -14.05 22.62 -15.13
CA GLU A 34 -12.88 23.48 -14.91
C GLU A 34 -12.59 24.41 -16.09
N SER A 35 -13.51 24.50 -17.07
CA SER A 35 -13.29 25.27 -18.30
C SER A 35 -13.05 26.76 -18.05
N GLU A 36 -13.66 27.33 -17.03
CA GLU A 36 -13.49 28.75 -16.69
C GLU A 36 -12.39 28.97 -15.64
N HIS A 37 -12.35 28.14 -14.62
CA HIS A 37 -11.40 28.24 -13.52
C HIS A 37 -10.99 26.86 -13.04
N GLY A 38 -9.67 26.65 -12.88
CA GLY A 38 -9.11 25.43 -12.29
C GLY A 38 -9.71 25.14 -10.91
N LEU A 39 -9.79 23.85 -10.58
CA LEU A 39 -10.29 23.40 -9.28
C LEU A 39 -9.15 23.34 -8.26
N SER A 40 -9.44 23.66 -7.01
CA SER A 40 -8.54 23.39 -5.90
C SER A 40 -9.22 22.55 -4.81
N MET A 41 -8.44 21.91 -3.95
CA MET A 41 -8.97 21.11 -2.84
C MET A 41 -9.77 21.93 -1.80
N SER A 42 -9.63 23.26 -1.82
CA SER A 42 -10.40 24.17 -0.96
C SER A 42 -11.60 24.80 -1.68
N ASP A 43 -11.89 24.37 -2.90
CA ASP A 43 -12.94 24.95 -3.71
C ASP A 43 -14.31 24.44 -3.27
N LEU A 44 -15.25 25.35 -3.08
CA LEU A 44 -16.63 25.06 -2.67
C LEU A 44 -17.39 24.20 -3.69
N ARG A 45 -16.99 24.23 -4.97
CA ARG A 45 -17.58 23.38 -6.02
C ARG A 45 -17.49 21.88 -5.71
N ILE A 46 -16.48 21.45 -4.94
CA ILE A 46 -16.37 20.05 -4.51
C ILE A 46 -17.55 19.69 -3.61
N GLU A 47 -17.80 20.51 -2.59
CA GLU A 47 -18.91 20.28 -1.66
C GLU A 47 -20.28 20.39 -2.36
N GLU A 48 -20.45 21.39 -3.22
CA GLU A 48 -21.66 21.58 -4.00
C GLU A 48 -21.94 20.40 -4.93
N ALA A 49 -20.93 19.90 -5.65
CA ALA A 49 -21.05 18.74 -6.52
C ALA A 49 -21.44 17.48 -5.75
N ILE A 50 -20.82 17.23 -4.59
CA ILE A 50 -21.20 16.10 -3.72
C ILE A 50 -22.67 16.20 -3.31
N LYS A 51 -23.09 17.41 -2.86
CA LYS A 51 -24.47 17.68 -2.42
C LYS A 51 -25.49 17.48 -3.55
N GLN A 52 -25.21 18.02 -4.73
CA GLN A 52 -26.12 17.97 -5.87
C GLN A 52 -26.25 16.56 -6.47
N THR A 53 -25.15 15.83 -6.52
CA THR A 53 -25.10 14.52 -7.18
C THR A 53 -25.32 13.34 -6.23
N GLY A 54 -25.22 13.56 -4.93
CA GLY A 54 -25.21 12.50 -3.92
C GLY A 54 -24.01 11.57 -4.06
N ALA A 55 -22.88 12.06 -4.56
CA ALA A 55 -21.66 11.27 -4.74
C ALA A 55 -21.19 10.66 -3.41
N LYS A 56 -20.73 9.42 -3.46
CA LYS A 56 -20.20 8.68 -2.32
C LYS A 56 -18.69 8.46 -2.42
N LEU A 57 -18.10 8.87 -3.54
CA LEU A 57 -16.67 8.83 -3.77
C LEU A 57 -16.26 10.06 -4.58
N VAL A 58 -15.19 10.71 -4.13
CA VAL A 58 -14.47 11.75 -4.90
C VAL A 58 -13.03 11.27 -5.09
N ILE A 59 -12.52 11.40 -6.30
CA ILE A 59 -11.13 11.06 -6.65
C ILE A 59 -10.48 12.30 -7.24
N LEU A 60 -9.32 12.71 -6.69
CA LEU A 60 -8.48 13.79 -7.22
C LEU A 60 -7.14 13.22 -7.69
N ASP A 61 -6.84 13.35 -8.99
CA ASP A 61 -5.73 12.70 -9.69
C ASP A 61 -4.98 13.65 -10.63
N PRO A 62 -3.75 14.06 -10.33
CA PRO A 62 -3.05 13.87 -9.06
C PRO A 62 -3.33 15.00 -8.06
N ILE A 63 -3.12 14.74 -6.78
CA ILE A 63 -3.31 15.74 -5.70
C ILE A 63 -2.55 17.04 -5.93
N GLN A 64 -1.36 16.97 -6.56
CA GLN A 64 -0.52 18.12 -6.83
C GLN A 64 -1.20 19.17 -7.71
N ALA A 65 -2.02 18.74 -8.64
CA ALA A 65 -2.75 19.64 -9.55
C ALA A 65 -3.86 20.43 -8.83
N TYR A 66 -4.35 19.91 -7.70
CA TYR A 66 -5.49 20.45 -6.97
C TYR A 66 -5.14 21.16 -5.66
N LEU A 67 -3.85 21.41 -5.40
CA LEU A 67 -3.42 22.14 -4.19
C LEU A 67 -3.91 23.59 -4.14
N GLY A 68 -4.02 24.23 -5.29
CA GLY A 68 -4.37 25.63 -5.41
C GLY A 68 -3.14 26.56 -5.42
N SER A 69 -3.32 27.75 -6.00
CA SER A 69 -2.27 28.77 -6.06
C SER A 69 -1.95 29.29 -4.65
N GLY A 70 -0.69 29.19 -4.26
CA GLY A 70 -0.22 29.71 -2.96
C GLY A 70 -0.16 28.67 -1.84
N VAL A 71 -0.52 27.41 -2.09
CA VAL A 71 -0.32 26.30 -1.14
C VAL A 71 0.99 25.59 -1.46
N ASP A 72 1.96 25.69 -0.56
CA ASP A 72 3.22 24.96 -0.67
C ASP A 72 3.04 23.53 -0.09
N MET A 73 3.14 22.52 -0.98
CA MET A 73 2.99 21.12 -0.61
C MET A 73 4.00 20.62 0.42
N HIS A 74 5.06 21.37 0.71
CA HIS A 74 6.08 21.02 1.70
C HIS A 74 5.83 21.65 3.07
N ARG A 75 4.83 22.51 3.20
CA ARG A 75 4.51 23.23 4.45
C ARG A 75 3.31 22.65 5.16
N ALA A 76 3.56 22.09 6.33
CA ALA A 76 2.54 21.51 7.20
C ALA A 76 1.37 22.44 7.52
N ASN A 77 1.68 23.70 7.82
CA ASN A 77 0.69 24.71 8.17
C ASN A 77 -0.24 25.10 7.00
N GLU A 78 0.15 24.82 5.77
CA GLU A 78 -0.65 25.06 4.58
C GLU A 78 -1.46 23.82 4.17
N ILE A 79 -0.88 22.62 4.33
CA ILE A 79 -1.53 21.36 3.96
C ILE A 79 -2.61 20.92 4.95
N ARG A 80 -2.34 21.05 6.27
CA ARG A 80 -3.29 20.59 7.30
C ARG A 80 -4.69 21.22 7.20
N PRO A 81 -4.84 22.55 6.98
CA PRO A 81 -6.17 23.14 6.82
C PRO A 81 -6.93 22.60 5.61
N VAL A 82 -6.24 22.40 4.48
CA VAL A 82 -6.84 21.85 3.25
C VAL A 82 -7.31 20.43 3.46
N MET A 83 -6.47 19.57 4.04
CA MET A 83 -6.81 18.19 4.35
C MET A 83 -7.94 18.09 5.38
N LYS A 84 -7.94 18.99 6.38
CA LYS A 84 -9.03 19.05 7.35
C LYS A 84 -10.35 19.40 6.67
N HIS A 85 -10.36 20.41 5.80
CA HIS A 85 -11.55 20.82 5.05
C HIS A 85 -12.14 19.65 4.24
N LEU A 86 -11.32 18.91 3.50
CA LEU A 86 -11.76 17.71 2.77
C LEU A 86 -12.31 16.64 3.73
N GLY A 87 -11.67 16.45 4.89
CA GLY A 87 -12.14 15.53 5.92
C GLY A 87 -13.51 15.91 6.47
N ASP A 88 -13.73 17.20 6.75
CA ASP A 88 -15.01 17.72 7.24
C ASP A 88 -16.13 17.53 6.20
N ILE A 89 -15.84 17.73 4.91
CA ILE A 89 -16.77 17.44 3.80
C ILE A 89 -17.08 15.94 3.72
N ALA A 90 -16.03 15.09 3.76
CA ALA A 90 -16.19 13.65 3.70
C ALA A 90 -17.12 13.12 4.80
N GLU A 91 -16.92 13.60 6.04
CA GLU A 91 -17.76 13.24 7.19
C GLU A 91 -19.20 13.77 7.01
N LYS A 92 -19.36 15.04 6.69
CA LYS A 92 -20.67 15.72 6.53
C LYS A 92 -21.58 15.02 5.53
N TYR A 93 -21.04 14.54 4.41
CA TYR A 93 -21.83 13.93 3.32
C TYR A 93 -21.73 12.41 3.28
N ASN A 94 -21.03 11.80 4.24
CA ASN A 94 -20.74 10.37 4.23
C ASN A 94 -20.20 9.91 2.87
N CYS A 95 -19.13 10.58 2.43
CA CYS A 95 -18.47 10.44 1.14
C CYS A 95 -16.98 10.10 1.36
N ALA A 96 -16.46 9.10 0.67
CA ALA A 96 -15.03 8.81 0.66
C ALA A 96 -14.30 9.79 -0.28
N ILE A 97 -13.12 10.26 0.11
CA ILE A 97 -12.25 11.08 -0.76
C ILE A 97 -10.92 10.37 -0.93
N ILE A 98 -10.57 10.05 -2.17
CA ILE A 98 -9.30 9.45 -2.56
C ILE A 98 -8.43 10.53 -3.20
N LEU A 99 -7.23 10.70 -2.66
CA LEU A 99 -6.21 11.59 -3.18
C LEU A 99 -5.10 10.74 -3.78
N ILE A 100 -4.92 10.82 -5.10
CA ILE A 100 -3.87 10.08 -5.80
C ILE A 100 -2.64 10.96 -5.92
N GLY A 101 -1.49 10.42 -5.60
CA GLY A 101 -0.24 11.14 -5.73
C GLY A 101 0.90 10.27 -6.18
N HIS A 102 1.85 10.89 -6.88
CA HIS A 102 3.03 10.22 -7.38
C HIS A 102 4.16 10.25 -6.36
N MET A 103 4.82 9.12 -6.20
CA MET A 103 5.98 9.02 -5.31
C MET A 103 7.23 9.62 -5.96
N ASN A 104 8.00 10.37 -5.16
CA ASN A 104 9.28 10.90 -5.61
C ASN A 104 10.30 9.77 -5.85
N LYS A 105 11.06 9.88 -6.97
CA LYS A 105 12.11 8.93 -7.35
C LYS A 105 13.40 9.02 -6.52
N ALA A 106 13.41 9.75 -5.40
CA ALA A 106 14.61 9.91 -4.57
C ALA A 106 15.05 8.56 -4.00
N SER A 107 16.15 8.03 -4.51
CA SER A 107 16.81 6.85 -3.99
C SER A 107 17.46 7.17 -2.63
N GLY A 108 17.20 6.33 -1.62
CA GLY A 108 17.92 6.39 -0.34
C GLY A 108 17.14 6.93 0.86
N SER A 109 15.94 7.49 0.70
CA SER A 109 15.09 7.85 1.83
C SER A 109 14.26 6.66 2.34
N LYS A 110 14.01 6.61 3.66
CA LYS A 110 13.08 5.62 4.25
C LYS A 110 11.71 5.72 3.57
N SER A 111 10.98 4.62 3.49
CA SER A 111 9.65 4.51 2.84
C SER A 111 8.70 5.64 3.19
N THR A 112 8.68 6.04 4.46
CA THR A 112 7.86 7.13 5.01
C THR A 112 8.10 8.51 4.36
N TYR A 113 9.25 8.71 3.68
CA TYR A 113 9.64 9.98 3.07
C TYR A 113 9.58 9.98 1.54
N ARG A 114 9.23 8.88 0.91
CA ARG A 114 9.07 8.81 -0.56
C ARG A 114 7.72 9.32 -1.05
N GLY A 115 6.81 9.64 -0.11
CA GLY A 115 5.48 10.13 -0.42
C GLY A 115 5.48 11.59 -0.93
N LEU A 116 4.33 12.01 -1.31
CA LEU A 116 3.92 13.34 -1.74
C LEU A 116 4.46 14.45 -0.82
N GLY A 117 5.52 15.14 -1.21
CA GLY A 117 5.98 16.40 -0.64
C GLY A 117 6.04 16.50 0.88
N SER A 118 4.93 16.77 1.53
CA SER A 118 4.84 16.87 2.99
C SER A 118 4.42 15.55 3.65
N ILE A 119 5.09 15.19 4.73
CA ILE A 119 4.68 14.13 5.65
C ILE A 119 3.24 14.34 6.19
N ASP A 120 2.74 15.56 6.13
CA ASP A 120 1.43 15.93 6.64
C ASP A 120 0.27 15.38 5.80
N PHE A 121 0.47 15.07 4.52
CA PHE A 121 -0.53 14.33 3.75
C PHE A 121 -0.78 12.94 4.36
N GLN A 122 0.29 12.21 4.62
CA GLN A 122 0.19 10.90 5.27
C GLN A 122 -0.31 11.00 6.71
N ALA A 123 0.17 12.02 7.46
CA ALA A 123 -0.23 12.22 8.84
C ALA A 123 -1.73 12.48 8.99
N THR A 124 -2.33 13.24 8.06
CA THR A 124 -3.74 13.65 8.10
C THR A 124 -4.67 12.60 7.49
N ALA A 125 -4.22 11.86 6.47
CA ALA A 125 -5.02 10.81 5.84
C ALA A 125 -5.40 9.72 6.86
N ARG A 126 -6.62 9.19 6.78
CA ARG A 126 -7.11 8.09 7.62
C ARG A 126 -6.57 6.73 7.16
N SER A 127 -6.34 6.58 5.87
CA SER A 127 -5.75 5.39 5.26
C SER A 127 -4.74 5.82 4.21
N VAL A 128 -3.60 5.15 4.15
CA VAL A 128 -2.56 5.38 3.14
C VAL A 128 -2.24 4.05 2.49
N LEU A 129 -2.37 4.01 1.18
CA LEU A 129 -2.08 2.86 0.35
C LEU A 129 -0.91 3.18 -0.57
N ILE A 130 0.04 2.28 -0.66
CA ILE A 130 1.16 2.35 -1.59
C ILE A 130 0.92 1.37 -2.73
N VAL A 131 1.01 1.86 -3.97
CA VAL A 131 0.91 1.03 -5.17
C VAL A 131 2.28 0.96 -5.82
N GLY A 132 2.79 -0.25 -6.00
CA GLY A 132 4.11 -0.47 -6.59
C GLY A 132 4.15 -1.69 -7.52
N ARG A 133 5.24 -1.81 -8.29
CA ARG A 133 5.54 -2.99 -9.11
C ARG A 133 6.40 -3.96 -8.31
N VAL A 134 6.13 -5.25 -8.49
CA VAL A 134 7.04 -6.28 -7.99
C VAL A 134 8.31 -6.27 -8.84
N LYS A 135 9.47 -6.27 -8.19
CA LYS A 135 10.78 -6.11 -8.87
C LYS A 135 11.03 -7.19 -9.91
N ASP A 136 10.74 -8.43 -9.57
CA ASP A 136 11.04 -9.60 -10.41
C ASP A 136 9.88 -9.99 -11.34
N ASP A 137 8.71 -9.34 -11.19
CA ASP A 137 7.55 -9.49 -12.07
C ASP A 137 6.94 -8.12 -12.41
N PRO A 138 7.41 -7.44 -13.46
CA PRO A 138 6.94 -6.10 -13.83
C PRO A 138 5.46 -6.02 -14.23
N THR A 139 4.82 -7.15 -14.52
CA THR A 139 3.38 -7.22 -14.83
C THR A 139 2.55 -7.26 -13.57
N CYS A 140 3.09 -7.79 -12.48
CA CYS A 140 2.46 -7.82 -11.17
C CYS A 140 2.64 -6.47 -10.45
N ARG A 141 1.57 -5.99 -9.88
CA ARG A 141 1.50 -4.80 -9.03
C ARG A 141 0.85 -5.15 -7.71
N VAL A 142 1.21 -4.41 -6.68
CA VAL A 142 0.72 -4.64 -5.32
C VAL A 142 0.21 -3.33 -4.76
N ILE A 143 -0.95 -3.40 -4.12
CA ILE A 143 -1.48 -2.38 -3.22
C ILE A 143 -1.13 -2.82 -1.80
N ALA A 144 -0.26 -2.08 -1.14
CA ALA A 144 0.14 -2.33 0.25
C ALA A 144 -0.39 -1.25 1.18
N HIS A 145 -0.84 -1.62 2.36
CA HIS A 145 -1.41 -0.70 3.35
C HIS A 145 -0.28 -0.15 4.24
N ASP A 146 0.03 1.15 4.09
CA ASP A 146 1.11 1.82 4.83
C ASP A 146 0.63 2.41 6.16
N LYS A 147 -0.63 2.86 6.21
CA LYS A 147 -1.24 3.44 7.40
C LYS A 147 -2.73 3.16 7.45
N SER A 148 -3.22 2.77 8.62
CA SER A 148 -4.63 2.74 8.96
C SER A 148 -4.85 3.41 10.33
N SER A 149 -5.81 4.34 10.41
CA SER A 149 -6.15 5.03 11.66
C SER A 149 -7.39 4.45 12.35
N LEU A 150 -8.12 3.57 11.69
CA LEU A 150 -9.43 3.07 12.14
C LEU A 150 -9.46 1.56 12.41
N ALA A 151 -8.51 0.82 11.84
CA ALA A 151 -8.41 -0.64 11.96
C ALA A 151 -6.94 -1.06 11.80
N PRO A 152 -6.56 -2.30 12.10
CA PRO A 152 -5.28 -2.86 11.70
C PRO A 152 -5.09 -2.73 10.18
N GLU A 153 -3.83 -2.62 9.73
CA GLU A 153 -3.52 -2.64 8.32
C GLU A 153 -4.00 -3.95 7.69
N GLY A 154 -4.61 -3.83 6.50
CA GLY A 154 -5.03 -4.99 5.72
C GLY A 154 -3.85 -5.70 5.06
N GLN A 155 -4.08 -6.92 4.60
CA GLN A 155 -3.12 -7.63 3.77
C GLN A 155 -2.88 -6.88 2.46
N SER A 156 -1.67 -6.97 1.94
CA SER A 156 -1.35 -6.46 0.60
C SER A 156 -2.11 -7.27 -0.46
N ILE A 157 -2.54 -6.60 -1.54
CA ILE A 157 -3.32 -7.21 -2.61
C ILE A 157 -2.57 -7.06 -3.92
N ALA A 158 -2.35 -8.19 -4.60
CA ALA A 158 -1.74 -8.22 -5.92
C ALA A 158 -2.78 -8.07 -7.04
N PHE A 159 -2.37 -7.43 -8.13
CA PHE A 159 -3.12 -7.33 -9.38
C PHE A 159 -2.17 -7.29 -10.58
N ARG A 160 -2.66 -7.70 -11.75
CA ARG A 160 -1.94 -7.61 -13.01
C ARG A 160 -2.56 -6.60 -13.95
N LEU A 161 -1.70 -5.98 -14.74
CA LEU A 161 -2.09 -5.25 -15.95
C LEU A 161 -1.48 -5.99 -17.13
N ASP A 162 -2.31 -6.70 -17.83
CA ASP A 162 -1.96 -7.49 -19.02
C ASP A 162 -2.50 -6.83 -20.29
N LYS A 163 -1.77 -6.95 -21.39
CA LYS A 163 -2.16 -6.30 -22.65
C LYS A 163 -3.42 -6.94 -23.26
N ASP A 164 -3.58 -8.24 -23.08
CA ASP A 164 -4.65 -9.02 -23.71
C ASP A 164 -5.86 -9.17 -22.79
N ASN A 165 -5.61 -9.28 -21.48
CA ASN A 165 -6.63 -9.54 -20.45
C ASN A 165 -6.98 -8.30 -19.62
N GLY A 166 -6.29 -7.18 -19.80
CA GLY A 166 -6.52 -5.94 -19.05
C GLY A 166 -6.15 -6.03 -17.58
N PHE A 167 -7.02 -5.52 -16.72
CA PHE A 167 -6.84 -5.51 -15.25
C PHE A 167 -7.39 -6.81 -14.64
N MET A 168 -6.59 -7.47 -13.80
CA MET A 168 -6.98 -8.71 -13.11
C MET A 168 -6.52 -8.68 -11.64
N TRP A 169 -7.42 -8.94 -10.72
CA TRP A 169 -7.08 -9.17 -9.32
C TRP A 169 -6.44 -10.56 -9.14
N GLU A 170 -5.32 -10.65 -8.40
CA GLU A 170 -4.69 -11.92 -8.03
C GLU A 170 -4.97 -12.31 -6.58
N GLY A 171 -5.36 -11.34 -5.75
CA GLY A 171 -5.71 -11.57 -4.36
C GLY A 171 -4.61 -11.21 -3.35
N PRO A 172 -4.74 -11.67 -2.11
CA PRO A 172 -3.81 -11.35 -1.04
C PRO A 172 -2.40 -11.89 -1.30
N ILE A 173 -1.40 -11.10 -0.92
CA ILE A 173 0.03 -11.46 -1.02
C ILE A 173 0.76 -11.04 0.26
N GLU A 174 1.72 -11.84 0.70
CA GLU A 174 2.61 -11.49 1.81
C GLU A 174 3.75 -10.60 1.31
N LEU A 175 3.49 -9.31 1.19
CA LEU A 175 4.47 -8.31 0.81
C LEU A 175 4.22 -7.03 1.62
N THR A 176 5.23 -6.56 2.32
CA THR A 176 5.14 -5.31 3.08
C THR A 176 5.42 -4.09 2.21
N VAL A 177 5.04 -2.89 2.69
CA VAL A 177 5.39 -1.63 2.03
C VAL A 177 6.90 -1.46 1.88
N GLU A 178 7.69 -1.84 2.90
CA GLU A 178 9.15 -1.74 2.86
C GLU A 178 9.74 -2.65 1.78
N GLU A 179 9.27 -3.88 1.65
CA GLU A 179 9.69 -4.84 0.61
C GLU A 179 9.29 -4.36 -0.79
N LEU A 180 8.06 -3.85 -0.93
CA LEU A 180 7.59 -3.28 -2.20
C LEU A 180 8.44 -2.10 -2.66
N LEU A 181 8.85 -1.23 -1.74
CA LEU A 181 9.62 -0.02 -2.06
C LEU A 181 11.11 -0.26 -2.20
N SER A 182 11.69 -1.21 -1.46
CA SER A 182 13.11 -1.58 -1.60
C SER A 182 13.35 -2.48 -2.80
N GLY A 183 12.34 -3.23 -3.21
CA GLY A 183 12.46 -4.28 -4.20
C GLY A 183 13.26 -5.48 -3.69
N GLU A 184 13.53 -5.53 -2.39
CA GLU A 184 14.22 -6.65 -1.74
C GLU A 184 13.29 -7.23 -0.68
N PRO A 185 13.04 -8.55 -0.71
CA PRO A 185 12.31 -9.17 0.37
C PRO A 185 13.08 -8.92 1.68
N LYS A 186 12.44 -8.27 2.62
CA LYS A 186 13.00 -8.12 3.95
C LYS A 186 12.98 -9.51 4.59
N VAL A 187 14.13 -10.14 4.62
CA VAL A 187 14.28 -11.40 5.37
C VAL A 187 13.98 -11.07 6.83
N THR A 188 12.72 -11.26 7.24
CA THR A 188 12.36 -11.10 8.64
C THR A 188 13.19 -12.09 9.44
N LYS A 189 13.56 -11.74 10.69
CA LYS A 189 14.29 -12.66 11.56
C LYS A 189 13.60 -14.02 11.67
N LEU A 190 12.29 -14.04 11.57
CA LEU A 190 11.49 -15.26 11.58
C LEU A 190 11.63 -16.03 10.27
N LYS A 191 11.57 -15.35 9.11
CA LYS A 191 11.80 -15.98 7.81
C LYS A 191 13.22 -16.54 7.72
N ALA A 192 14.23 -15.76 8.11
CA ALA A 192 15.62 -16.26 8.18
C ALA A 192 15.74 -17.50 9.06
N ALA A 193 15.05 -17.54 10.21
CA ALA A 193 15.05 -18.70 11.08
C ALA A 193 14.30 -19.91 10.48
N LYS A 194 13.23 -19.67 9.73
CA LYS A 194 12.52 -20.74 8.99
C LYS A 194 13.37 -21.31 7.86
N ASP A 195 13.95 -20.44 7.04
CA ASP A 195 14.83 -20.84 5.93
C ASP A 195 16.02 -21.62 6.46
N PHE A 196 16.66 -21.12 7.53
CA PHE A 196 17.74 -21.82 8.24
C PHE A 196 17.32 -23.21 8.73
N LEU A 197 16.18 -23.33 9.44
CA LEU A 197 15.72 -24.62 9.95
C LEU A 197 15.36 -25.59 8.82
N THR A 198 14.75 -25.09 7.75
CA THR A 198 14.39 -25.91 6.58
C THR A 198 15.63 -26.47 5.90
N GLU A 199 16.65 -25.64 5.70
CA GLU A 199 17.93 -26.07 5.11
C GLU A 199 18.71 -26.99 6.05
N PHE A 200 18.84 -26.62 7.33
CA PHE A 200 19.65 -27.35 8.31
C PHE A 200 19.08 -28.73 8.61
N LEU A 201 17.76 -28.91 8.52
CA LEU A 201 17.07 -30.18 8.76
C LEU A 201 16.72 -30.95 7.48
N SER A 202 17.15 -30.47 6.31
CA SER A 202 16.87 -31.13 5.01
C SER A 202 17.36 -32.56 4.93
N ASP A 203 18.49 -32.88 5.61
CA ASP A 203 19.11 -34.22 5.64
C ASP A 203 18.59 -35.09 6.79
N GLY A 204 17.57 -34.62 7.53
CA GLY A 204 16.96 -35.35 8.64
C GLY A 204 17.13 -34.69 10.01
N PRO A 205 16.67 -35.37 11.07
CA PRO A 205 16.67 -34.80 12.42
C PRO A 205 18.09 -34.54 12.96
N LYS A 206 18.29 -33.39 13.59
CA LYS A 206 19.57 -32.97 14.19
C LYS A 206 19.44 -32.71 15.69
N PRO A 207 20.50 -32.88 16.48
CA PRO A 207 20.52 -32.49 17.90
C PRO A 207 20.21 -31.00 18.10
N SER A 208 19.37 -30.70 19.05
CA SER A 208 19.00 -29.30 19.31
C SER A 208 20.18 -28.40 19.71
N THR A 209 21.24 -29.01 20.31
CA THR A 209 22.49 -28.29 20.62
C THR A 209 23.19 -27.80 19.37
N GLU A 210 23.33 -28.67 18.35
CA GLU A 210 23.95 -28.31 17.07
C GLU A 210 23.13 -27.22 16.34
N ILE A 211 21.80 -27.33 16.39
CA ILE A 211 20.91 -26.30 15.79
C ILE A 211 21.13 -24.94 16.47
N PHE A 212 21.25 -24.91 17.81
CA PHE A 212 21.46 -23.66 18.54
C PHE A 212 22.83 -23.05 18.27
N GLU A 213 23.87 -23.87 18.19
CA GLU A 213 25.22 -23.42 17.88
C GLU A 213 25.33 -22.86 16.47
N ALA A 214 24.78 -23.55 15.48
CA ALA A 214 24.75 -23.07 14.10
C ALA A 214 23.92 -21.79 13.93
N ALA A 215 22.75 -21.73 14.56
CA ALA A 215 21.90 -20.54 14.52
C ALA A 215 22.52 -19.32 15.19
N GLU A 216 23.34 -19.50 16.22
CA GLU A 216 24.07 -18.42 16.89
C GLU A 216 25.13 -17.81 15.97
N VAL A 217 25.79 -18.61 15.14
CA VAL A 217 26.73 -18.17 14.10
C VAL A 217 26.03 -17.28 13.09
N ASP A 218 24.79 -17.63 12.69
CA ASP A 218 23.97 -16.86 11.75
C ASP A 218 23.21 -15.68 12.41
N GLY A 219 23.46 -15.42 13.70
CA GLY A 219 22.84 -14.33 14.45
C GLY A 219 21.35 -14.54 14.77
N ILE A 220 20.85 -15.77 14.66
CA ILE A 220 19.46 -16.11 14.92
C ILE A 220 19.24 -16.37 16.42
N LYS A 221 18.35 -15.60 17.03
CA LYS A 221 18.05 -15.73 18.47
C LYS A 221 17.21 -16.98 18.75
N ARG A 222 17.49 -17.65 19.87
CA ARG A 222 16.74 -18.85 20.31
C ARG A 222 15.22 -18.67 20.30
N ARG A 223 14.72 -17.53 20.79
CA ARG A 223 13.28 -17.22 20.78
C ARG A 223 12.70 -17.29 19.35
N THR A 224 13.40 -16.70 18.38
CA THR A 224 12.98 -16.73 16.97
C THR A 224 13.01 -18.14 16.39
N LEU A 225 14.01 -18.95 16.77
CA LEU A 225 14.07 -20.36 16.38
C LEU A 225 12.89 -21.18 16.92
N PHE A 226 12.48 -20.96 18.17
CA PHE A 226 11.34 -21.67 18.73
C PHE A 226 10.03 -21.27 18.03
N THR A 227 9.85 -20.00 17.70
CA THR A 227 8.70 -19.54 16.91
C THR A 227 8.72 -20.16 15.50
N ALA A 228 9.88 -20.17 14.84
CA ALA A 228 10.03 -20.80 13.52
C ALA A 228 9.78 -22.31 13.55
N LYS A 229 10.26 -23.00 14.59
CA LYS A 229 10.01 -24.42 14.84
C LYS A 229 8.52 -24.73 14.94
N GLU A 230 7.79 -23.91 15.70
CA GLU A 230 6.35 -24.07 15.92
C GLU A 230 5.58 -23.84 14.60
N GLU A 231 5.89 -22.78 13.85
CA GLU A 231 5.24 -22.47 12.58
C GLU A 231 5.59 -23.42 11.43
N LEU A 232 6.75 -24.12 11.50
CA LEU A 232 7.15 -25.17 10.57
C LEU A 232 6.71 -26.58 11.03
N GLU A 233 5.97 -26.67 12.15
CA GLU A 233 5.49 -27.94 12.72
C GLU A 233 6.63 -28.96 13.00
N ILE A 234 7.86 -28.44 13.21
CA ILE A 234 9.03 -29.30 13.51
C ILE A 234 8.84 -29.96 14.87
N THR A 235 8.95 -31.29 14.89
CA THR A 235 8.82 -32.09 16.10
C THR A 235 10.13 -32.14 16.88
N ALA A 236 10.04 -32.40 18.19
CA ALA A 236 11.20 -32.67 19.04
C ALA A 236 11.09 -34.08 19.63
N THR A 237 12.03 -34.92 19.32
CA THR A 237 12.12 -36.31 19.82
C THR A 237 13.36 -36.48 20.67
N LYS A 238 13.27 -37.31 21.74
CA LYS A 238 14.42 -37.58 22.58
C LYS A 238 15.13 -38.86 22.07
N VAL A 239 16.37 -38.71 21.68
CA VAL A 239 17.22 -39.84 21.24
C VAL A 239 18.42 -39.92 22.19
N GLY A 240 18.45 -40.95 23.04
CA GLY A 240 19.37 -41.05 24.15
C GLY A 240 19.19 -39.90 25.13
N ASP A 241 20.27 -39.17 25.44
CA ASP A 241 20.23 -38.02 26.36
C ASP A 241 20.01 -36.68 25.65
N LYS A 242 19.84 -36.65 24.32
CA LYS A 242 19.73 -35.41 23.54
C LYS A 242 18.37 -35.30 22.88
N TRP A 243 17.89 -34.04 22.81
CA TRP A 243 16.71 -33.71 22.02
C TRP A 243 17.10 -33.46 20.56
N HIS A 244 16.37 -34.05 19.63
CA HIS A 244 16.53 -33.88 18.19
C HIS A 244 15.30 -33.19 17.63
N TRP A 245 15.51 -32.25 16.71
CA TRP A 245 14.46 -31.61 15.94
C TRP A 245 14.44 -32.16 14.51
N GLY A 246 13.26 -32.37 13.96
CA GLY A 246 13.05 -32.85 12.59
C GLY A 246 11.61 -32.65 12.13
N PHE A 247 11.42 -32.68 10.84
CA PHE A 247 10.10 -32.66 10.22
C PHE A 247 9.37 -33.97 10.44
#